data_416986e431737925eebda0b1aa8b9109
#
_entry.id   416986e431737925eebda0b1aa8b9109
#
_cell.length_a   1.000
_cell.length_b   1.000
_cell.length_c   1.000
_cell.angle_alpha   90.00
_cell.angle_beta   90.00
_cell.angle_gamma   90.00
#
_symmetry.space_group_name_H-M   'P 1'
#
loop_
_entity.id
_entity.type
_entity.pdbx_description
1 polymer ?
#
loop_
_entity_poly.entity_id
_entity_poly.type
_entity_poly.pdbx_seq_one_letter_code
_entity_poly.pdbx_strand_id
1 'polypeptide(L)'
;MKVIGKIFAVFVVIAGLYYVWYVYYNYKFEEISPNKVYKSALIESESAMERLLLENKIKTVIDLLDPGVQDALNPAEQKEVDREIAYIDAINARNNLSIKHVNIPSGQKPTPETLQKFFEVLDDNTSYPVLIHCYHGKGRAVVYSALYRIEYENWSNSKARDKTRFIVEAFGYRSSFADGKEKGDFLMSYKKREK
;
A
#
# COMPACT_ATOMS: atom_id res chain seq x y z
N MET A 1 6.48 -34.76 -24.18
CA MET A 1 7.37 -34.14 -23.15
C MET A 1 8.07 -32.86 -23.63
N LYS A 2 8.76 -32.81 -24.78
CA LYS A 2 9.51 -31.61 -25.23
C LYS A 2 8.66 -30.35 -25.42
N VAL A 3 7.39 -30.45 -25.86
CA VAL A 3 6.48 -29.29 -26.06
C VAL A 3 6.02 -28.70 -24.75
N ILE A 4 5.66 -29.56 -23.78
CA ILE A 4 5.23 -29.13 -22.42
C ILE A 4 6.34 -28.35 -21.73
N GLY A 5 7.59 -28.84 -21.83
CA GLY A 5 8.76 -28.15 -21.28
C GLY A 5 8.97 -26.74 -21.88
N LYS A 6 8.74 -26.58 -23.19
CA LYS A 6 8.84 -25.26 -23.84
C LYS A 6 7.74 -24.33 -23.38
N ILE A 7 6.49 -24.80 -23.27
CA ILE A 7 5.35 -24.01 -22.78
C ILE A 7 5.63 -23.55 -21.34
N PHE A 8 6.10 -24.45 -20.47
CA PHE A 8 6.46 -24.12 -19.10
C PHE A 8 7.56 -23.06 -19.02
N ALA A 9 8.63 -23.21 -19.83
CA ALA A 9 9.70 -22.22 -19.89
C ALA A 9 9.20 -20.83 -20.32
N VAL A 10 8.34 -20.76 -21.31
CA VAL A 10 7.71 -19.49 -21.76
C VAL A 10 6.88 -18.89 -20.64
N PHE A 11 6.09 -19.69 -19.93
CA PHE A 11 5.29 -19.22 -18.78
C PHE A 11 6.17 -18.63 -17.67
N VAL A 12 7.28 -19.29 -17.32
CA VAL A 12 8.24 -18.81 -16.32
C VAL A 12 8.85 -17.46 -16.73
N VAL A 13 9.22 -17.33 -18.00
CA VAL A 13 9.77 -16.05 -18.53
C VAL A 13 8.73 -14.93 -18.44
N ILE A 14 7.49 -15.18 -18.88
CA ILE A 14 6.41 -14.18 -18.81
C ILE A 14 6.12 -13.79 -17.35
N ALA A 15 6.04 -14.76 -16.45
CA ALA A 15 5.83 -14.49 -15.02
C ALA A 15 6.98 -13.68 -14.43
N GLY A 16 8.24 -13.97 -14.82
CA GLY A 16 9.41 -13.21 -14.41
C GLY A 16 9.39 -11.76 -14.91
N LEU A 17 9.07 -11.54 -16.18
CA LEU A 17 8.94 -10.21 -16.78
C LEU A 17 7.80 -9.42 -16.12
N TYR A 18 6.65 -10.06 -15.88
CA TYR A 18 5.55 -9.46 -15.14
C TYR A 18 5.96 -9.05 -13.73
N TYR A 19 6.69 -9.92 -13.02
CA TYR A 19 7.18 -9.62 -11.67
C TYR A 19 8.14 -8.43 -11.66
N VAL A 20 9.07 -8.36 -12.60
CA VAL A 20 9.99 -7.22 -12.76
C VAL A 20 9.21 -5.94 -13.03
N TRP A 21 8.28 -5.98 -13.98
CA TRP A 21 7.41 -4.84 -14.28
C TRP A 21 6.61 -4.40 -13.05
N TYR A 22 5.96 -5.33 -12.35
CA TYR A 22 5.15 -5.05 -11.17
C TYR A 22 5.95 -4.42 -10.03
N VAL A 23 7.19 -4.88 -9.79
CA VAL A 23 8.01 -4.40 -8.68
C VAL A 23 8.70 -3.08 -9.02
N TYR A 24 9.34 -2.98 -10.19
CA TYR A 24 10.27 -1.88 -10.50
C TYR A 24 9.66 -0.77 -11.35
N TYR A 25 8.67 -1.09 -12.17
CA TYR A 25 8.01 -0.09 -13.01
C TYR A 25 6.67 0.37 -12.41
N ASN A 26 5.90 -0.57 -11.85
CA ASN A 26 4.58 -0.30 -11.28
C ASN A 26 4.60 -0.11 -9.76
N TYR A 27 5.75 -0.22 -9.10
CA TYR A 27 5.92 0.02 -7.65
C TYR A 27 4.90 -0.75 -6.79
N LYS A 28 4.51 -1.96 -7.20
CA LYS A 28 3.47 -2.78 -6.56
C LYS A 28 2.16 -2.01 -6.35
N PHE A 29 1.86 -1.12 -7.30
CA PHE A 29 0.62 -0.37 -7.31
C PHE A 29 -0.56 -1.33 -7.54
N GLU A 30 -1.54 -1.29 -6.66
CA GLU A 30 -2.71 -2.14 -6.70
C GLU A 30 -3.95 -1.35 -6.32
N GLU A 31 -5.05 -1.61 -7.03
CA GLU A 31 -6.36 -1.12 -6.67
C GLU A 31 -6.94 -1.97 -5.52
N ILE A 32 -7.26 -1.34 -4.40
CA ILE A 32 -7.82 -1.97 -3.20
C ILE A 32 -9.35 -1.92 -3.24
N SER A 33 -9.88 -0.78 -3.62
CA SER A 33 -11.30 -0.53 -3.80
C SER A 33 -11.51 0.24 -5.11
N PRO A 34 -12.44 -0.21 -5.99
CA PRO A 34 -12.58 0.34 -7.34
C PRO A 34 -12.72 1.85 -7.36
N ASN A 35 -11.78 2.52 -8.03
CA ASN A 35 -11.71 3.97 -8.21
C ASN A 35 -11.72 4.79 -6.90
N LYS A 36 -11.37 4.17 -5.76
CA LYS A 36 -11.39 4.84 -4.44
C LYS A 36 -10.07 4.74 -3.71
N VAL A 37 -9.54 3.53 -3.54
CA VAL A 37 -8.35 3.30 -2.72
C VAL A 37 -7.37 2.44 -3.47
N TYR A 38 -6.14 2.88 -3.47
CA TYR A 38 -4.99 2.23 -4.07
C TYR A 38 -3.90 2.05 -3.04
N LYS A 39 -2.99 1.11 -3.26
CA LYS A 39 -1.76 0.98 -2.47
C LYS A 39 -0.54 0.83 -3.35
N SER A 40 0.64 1.21 -2.84
CA SER A 40 1.92 0.98 -3.53
C SER A 40 3.08 0.77 -2.55
N ALA A 41 4.26 0.49 -3.10
CA ALA A 41 5.54 0.79 -2.45
C ALA A 41 5.87 2.28 -2.62
N LEU A 42 6.94 2.74 -1.97
CA LEU A 42 7.53 4.06 -2.21
C LEU A 42 7.83 4.22 -3.70
N ILE A 43 7.39 5.31 -4.30
CA ILE A 43 7.60 5.62 -5.71
C ILE A 43 8.81 6.56 -5.80
N GLU A 44 9.95 6.01 -6.24
CA GLU A 44 11.23 6.73 -6.24
C GLU A 44 11.45 7.64 -7.46
N SER A 45 10.61 7.51 -8.49
CA SER A 45 10.69 8.28 -9.73
C SER A 45 9.54 9.29 -9.84
N GLU A 46 9.86 10.57 -10.04
CA GLU A 46 8.86 11.62 -10.25
C GLU A 46 7.92 11.30 -11.44
N SER A 47 8.48 10.86 -12.56
CA SER A 47 7.68 10.52 -13.75
C SER A 47 6.74 9.32 -13.52
N ALA A 48 7.18 8.33 -12.73
CA ALA A 48 6.32 7.21 -12.37
C ALA A 48 5.23 7.65 -11.39
N MET A 49 5.55 8.51 -10.44
CA MET A 49 4.57 9.09 -9.52
C MET A 49 3.53 9.90 -10.29
N GLU A 50 3.96 10.82 -11.16
CA GLU A 50 3.04 11.61 -11.99
C GLU A 50 2.10 10.71 -12.79
N ARG A 51 2.65 9.71 -13.49
CA ARG A 51 1.86 8.75 -14.25
C ARG A 51 0.81 8.06 -13.39
N LEU A 52 1.20 7.47 -12.26
CA LEU A 52 0.28 6.71 -11.40
C LEU A 52 -0.78 7.60 -10.76
N LEU A 53 -0.42 8.80 -10.32
CA LEU A 53 -1.35 9.75 -9.72
C LEU A 53 -2.38 10.25 -10.75
N LEU A 54 -1.95 10.58 -11.97
CA LEU A 54 -2.83 11.11 -13.02
C LEU A 54 -3.73 10.03 -13.61
N GLU A 55 -3.20 8.86 -13.98
CA GLU A 55 -3.97 7.75 -14.54
C GLU A 55 -5.10 7.30 -13.60
N ASN A 56 -4.86 7.33 -12.29
CA ASN A 56 -5.82 6.91 -11.28
C ASN A 56 -6.55 8.08 -10.58
N LYS A 57 -6.33 9.31 -11.04
CA LYS A 57 -6.98 10.53 -10.54
C LYS A 57 -6.83 10.70 -9.02
N ILE A 58 -5.69 10.30 -8.47
CA ILE A 58 -5.42 10.34 -7.03
C ILE A 58 -5.50 11.79 -6.54
N LYS A 59 -6.22 12.01 -5.44
CA LYS A 59 -6.35 13.32 -4.79
C LYS A 59 -5.58 13.42 -3.49
N THR A 60 -5.31 12.29 -2.84
CA THR A 60 -4.59 12.27 -1.58
C THR A 60 -3.62 11.09 -1.55
N VAL A 61 -2.38 11.36 -1.18
CA VAL A 61 -1.35 10.36 -0.90
C VAL A 61 -1.19 10.27 0.60
N ILE A 62 -1.43 9.08 1.17
CA ILE A 62 -1.15 8.74 2.56
C ILE A 62 0.18 8.01 2.61
N ASP A 63 1.18 8.69 3.11
CA ASP A 63 2.52 8.18 3.32
C ASP A 63 2.65 7.64 4.75
N LEU A 64 3.00 6.35 4.87
CA LEU A 64 3.20 5.67 6.15
C LEU A 64 4.69 5.55 6.53
N LEU A 65 5.57 6.31 5.89
CA LEU A 65 6.99 6.33 6.22
C LEU A 65 7.20 6.94 7.61
N ASP A 66 8.09 6.33 8.38
CA ASP A 66 8.47 6.81 9.70
C ASP A 66 10.00 6.98 9.77
N PRO A 67 10.51 8.16 9.37
CA PRO A 67 11.94 8.42 9.38
C PRO A 67 12.51 8.59 10.80
N GLY A 68 11.64 8.76 11.81
CA GLY A 68 12.03 8.91 13.21
C GLY A 68 12.42 7.59 13.89
N VAL A 69 12.07 6.44 13.29
CA VAL A 69 12.32 5.11 13.85
C VAL A 69 13.18 4.30 12.90
N GLN A 70 14.36 3.90 13.36
CA GLN A 70 15.19 2.94 12.60
C GLN A 70 14.56 1.54 12.66
N ASP A 71 13.93 1.15 11.58
CA ASP A 71 13.33 -0.19 11.40
C ASP A 71 13.92 -0.82 10.13
N ALA A 72 14.64 -1.93 10.28
CA ALA A 72 15.21 -2.66 9.15
C ALA A 72 14.17 -3.11 8.11
N LEU A 73 12.90 -3.26 8.52
CA LEU A 73 11.78 -3.54 7.62
C LEU A 73 11.21 -2.27 6.97
N ASN A 74 11.69 -1.10 7.38
CA ASN A 74 11.28 0.19 6.88
C ASN A 74 12.41 1.22 7.00
N PRO A 75 13.45 1.11 6.15
CA PRO A 75 14.63 1.95 6.24
C PRO A 75 14.42 3.36 5.67
N ALA A 76 13.22 3.93 5.84
CA ALA A 76 12.92 5.27 5.35
C ALA A 76 13.71 6.32 6.14
N GLU A 77 14.26 7.29 5.42
CA GLU A 77 14.87 8.47 5.97
C GLU A 77 14.01 9.70 5.63
N GLN A 78 14.27 10.82 6.29
CA GLN A 78 13.51 12.06 6.03
C GLN A 78 13.61 12.50 4.55
N LYS A 79 14.73 12.23 3.90
CA LYS A 79 14.94 12.56 2.48
C LYS A 79 13.93 11.91 1.53
N GLU A 80 13.40 10.72 1.86
CA GLU A 80 12.37 10.07 1.04
C GLU A 80 11.03 10.82 1.16
N VAL A 81 10.67 11.23 2.38
CA VAL A 81 9.45 12.03 2.63
C VAL A 81 9.56 13.39 1.94
N ASP A 82 10.68 14.08 2.11
CA ASP A 82 10.90 15.42 1.52
C ASP A 82 10.89 15.36 -0.02
N ARG A 83 11.49 14.30 -0.60
CA ARG A 83 11.48 14.07 -2.04
C ARG A 83 10.07 13.83 -2.57
N GLU A 84 9.25 13.06 -1.86
CA GLU A 84 7.87 12.80 -2.25
C GLU A 84 7.03 14.07 -2.22
N ILE A 85 7.18 14.89 -1.19
CA ILE A 85 6.53 16.21 -1.10
C ILE A 85 6.93 17.05 -2.32
N ALA A 86 8.23 17.13 -2.61
CA ALA A 86 8.72 17.91 -3.75
C ALA A 86 8.17 17.43 -5.09
N TYR A 87 8.04 16.10 -5.27
CA TYR A 87 7.43 15.53 -6.49
C TYR A 87 5.95 15.91 -6.61
N ILE A 88 5.18 15.77 -5.53
CA ILE A 88 3.76 16.11 -5.54
C ILE A 88 3.55 17.60 -5.80
N ASP A 89 4.36 18.47 -5.20
CA ASP A 89 4.30 19.91 -5.44
C ASP A 89 4.61 20.27 -6.91
N ALA A 90 5.64 19.64 -7.49
CA ALA A 90 5.98 19.83 -8.90
C ALA A 90 4.87 19.33 -9.85
N ILE A 91 4.27 18.17 -9.55
CA ILE A 91 3.15 17.60 -10.30
C ILE A 91 1.93 18.50 -10.21
N ASN A 92 1.60 19.00 -9.02
CA ASN A 92 0.48 19.92 -8.79
C ASN A 92 0.67 21.21 -9.61
N ALA A 93 1.84 21.82 -9.54
CA ALA A 93 2.15 23.04 -10.27
C ALA A 93 2.05 22.86 -11.80
N ARG A 94 2.62 21.76 -12.32
CA ARG A 94 2.67 21.48 -13.76
C ARG A 94 1.30 21.14 -14.36
N ASN A 95 0.43 20.47 -13.58
CA ASN A 95 -0.86 19.96 -14.05
C ASN A 95 -2.05 20.77 -13.52
N ASN A 96 -1.83 21.86 -12.79
CA ASN A 96 -2.86 22.67 -12.13
C ASN A 96 -3.79 21.83 -11.25
N LEU A 97 -3.17 21.02 -10.38
CA LEU A 97 -3.85 20.10 -9.46
C LEU A 97 -3.64 20.53 -7.99
N SER A 98 -4.32 19.85 -7.08
CA SER A 98 -4.23 20.06 -5.62
C SER A 98 -4.19 18.72 -4.90
N ILE A 99 -3.29 17.84 -5.33
CA ILE A 99 -3.07 16.54 -4.68
C ILE A 99 -2.49 16.81 -3.29
N LYS A 100 -3.11 16.24 -2.26
CA LYS A 100 -2.66 16.36 -0.88
C LYS A 100 -1.64 15.28 -0.56
N HIS A 101 -0.59 15.62 0.19
CA HIS A 101 0.31 14.66 0.83
C HIS A 101 0.05 14.66 2.33
N VAL A 102 -0.19 13.49 2.91
CA VAL A 102 -0.43 13.30 4.35
C VAL A 102 0.52 12.23 4.88
N ASN A 103 1.58 12.66 5.55
CA ASN A 103 2.47 11.73 6.23
C ASN A 103 1.88 11.31 7.58
N ILE A 104 1.73 10.00 7.77
CA ILE A 104 1.29 9.35 9.00
C ILE A 104 2.39 8.38 9.44
N PRO A 105 3.43 8.85 10.14
CA PRO A 105 4.53 8.00 10.58
C PRO A 105 3.99 6.79 11.35
N SER A 106 4.14 5.60 10.78
CA SER A 106 3.52 4.40 11.33
C SER A 106 4.53 3.26 11.48
N GLY A 107 4.56 2.66 12.66
CA GLY A 107 5.26 1.40 12.89
C GLY A 107 4.62 0.21 12.18
N GLN A 108 5.10 -0.99 12.46
CA GLN A 108 4.60 -2.23 11.84
C GLN A 108 3.13 -2.52 12.22
N LYS A 109 2.71 -2.04 13.38
CA LYS A 109 1.34 -2.04 13.88
C LYS A 109 0.86 -0.61 14.08
N PRO A 110 -0.35 -0.24 13.61
CA PRO A 110 -0.93 1.07 13.87
C PRO A 110 -1.13 1.33 15.36
N THR A 111 -0.93 2.58 15.78
CA THR A 111 -1.32 3.08 17.10
C THR A 111 -2.68 3.79 17.04
N PRO A 112 -3.34 4.08 18.19
CA PRO A 112 -4.57 4.86 18.19
C PRO A 112 -4.41 6.21 17.47
N GLU A 113 -3.29 6.89 17.64
CA GLU A 113 -3.00 8.19 17.03
C GLU A 113 -2.86 8.09 15.49
N THR A 114 -2.15 7.07 15.01
CA THR A 114 -2.01 6.86 13.55
C THR A 114 -3.32 6.41 12.92
N LEU A 115 -4.14 5.63 13.63
CA LEU A 115 -5.49 5.26 13.20
C LEU A 115 -6.40 6.47 13.11
N GLN A 116 -6.37 7.35 14.12
CA GLN A 116 -7.17 8.57 14.12
C GLN A 116 -6.86 9.41 12.88
N LYS A 117 -5.59 9.74 12.65
CA LYS A 117 -5.16 10.51 11.46
C LYS A 117 -5.57 9.83 10.14
N PHE A 118 -5.42 8.52 10.06
CA PHE A 118 -5.80 7.76 8.88
C PHE A 118 -7.31 7.87 8.59
N PHE A 119 -8.13 7.74 9.61
CA PHE A 119 -9.57 7.82 9.43
C PHE A 119 -10.07 9.25 9.22
N GLU A 120 -9.41 10.26 9.77
CA GLU A 120 -9.70 11.66 9.45
C GLU A 120 -9.58 11.94 7.96
N VAL A 121 -8.55 11.38 7.29
CA VAL A 121 -8.41 11.50 5.83
C VAL A 121 -9.50 10.74 5.08
N LEU A 122 -9.83 9.52 5.53
CA LEU A 122 -10.78 8.65 4.82
C LEU A 122 -12.25 8.99 5.08
N ASP A 123 -12.57 9.66 6.18
CA ASP A 123 -13.92 10.15 6.47
C ASP A 123 -14.26 11.41 5.66
N ASP A 124 -13.25 12.09 5.10
CA ASP A 124 -13.44 13.19 4.15
C ASP A 124 -13.63 12.66 2.72
N ASN A 125 -14.85 12.69 2.22
CA ASN A 125 -15.18 12.26 0.85
C ASN A 125 -14.42 13.03 -0.24
N THR A 126 -13.93 14.23 0.05
CA THR A 126 -13.15 15.03 -0.91
C THR A 126 -11.75 14.51 -1.11
N SER A 127 -11.24 13.69 -0.19
CA SER A 127 -9.90 13.08 -0.24
C SER A 127 -9.75 12.00 -1.31
N TYR A 128 -10.85 11.41 -1.79
CA TYR A 128 -10.80 10.29 -2.74
C TYR A 128 -10.62 10.72 -4.20
N PRO A 129 -9.93 9.90 -5.03
CA PRO A 129 -9.25 8.65 -4.71
C PRO A 129 -7.98 8.82 -3.88
N VAL A 130 -7.67 7.82 -3.02
CA VAL A 130 -6.54 7.84 -2.09
C VAL A 130 -5.51 6.79 -2.48
N LEU A 131 -4.23 7.15 -2.45
CA LEU A 131 -3.11 6.22 -2.50
C LEU A 131 -2.51 6.04 -1.10
N ILE A 132 -2.43 4.79 -0.62
CA ILE A 132 -1.79 4.43 0.64
C ILE A 132 -0.47 3.74 0.32
N HIS A 133 0.65 4.25 0.81
CA HIS A 133 1.92 3.56 0.59
C HIS A 133 2.80 3.48 1.84
N CYS A 134 3.80 2.63 1.76
CA CYS A 134 4.91 2.53 2.69
C CYS A 134 6.16 2.14 1.90
N TYR A 135 7.32 2.01 2.53
CA TYR A 135 8.57 1.74 1.84
C TYR A 135 8.48 0.52 0.89
N HIS A 136 8.03 -0.64 1.37
CA HIS A 136 7.98 -1.87 0.57
C HIS A 136 6.63 -2.20 -0.08
N GLY A 137 5.53 -1.52 0.30
CA GLY A 137 4.17 -1.82 -0.18
C GLY A 137 3.59 -3.18 0.24
N LYS A 138 4.25 -3.89 1.17
CA LYS A 138 3.89 -5.28 1.57
C LYS A 138 3.50 -5.44 3.05
N GLY A 139 3.79 -4.45 3.87
CA GLY A 139 3.53 -4.50 5.32
C GLY A 139 2.47 -3.50 5.72
N ARG A 140 2.90 -2.31 6.15
CA ARG A 140 2.02 -1.25 6.65
C ARG A 140 0.90 -0.87 5.69
N ALA A 141 1.21 -0.59 4.42
CA ALA A 141 0.19 -0.27 3.41
C ALA A 141 -0.88 -1.37 3.29
N VAL A 142 -0.50 -2.64 3.47
CA VAL A 142 -1.45 -3.77 3.44
C VAL A 142 -2.32 -3.80 4.71
N VAL A 143 -1.76 -3.50 5.90
CA VAL A 143 -2.56 -3.38 7.15
C VAL A 143 -3.59 -2.28 7.00
N TYR A 144 -3.19 -1.08 6.56
CA TYR A 144 -4.10 0.05 6.40
C TYR A 144 -5.15 -0.19 5.30
N SER A 145 -4.79 -0.91 4.22
CA SER A 145 -5.76 -1.37 3.21
C SER A 145 -6.78 -2.36 3.78
N ALA A 146 -6.35 -3.27 4.66
CA ALA A 146 -7.25 -4.18 5.35
C ALA A 146 -8.21 -3.44 6.29
N LEU A 147 -7.71 -2.45 7.03
CA LEU A 147 -8.53 -1.58 7.88
C LEU A 147 -9.59 -0.82 7.07
N TYR A 148 -9.21 -0.26 5.89
CA TYR A 148 -10.17 0.35 4.99
C TYR A 148 -11.32 -0.62 4.64
N ARG A 149 -10.99 -1.85 4.28
CA ARG A 149 -12.01 -2.87 3.94
C ARG A 149 -12.92 -3.21 5.11
N ILE A 150 -12.39 -3.29 6.33
CA ILE A 150 -13.18 -3.53 7.53
C ILE A 150 -14.13 -2.37 7.80
N GLU A 151 -13.63 -1.13 7.76
CA GLU A 151 -14.38 0.06 8.13
C GLU A 151 -15.43 0.50 7.09
N TYR A 152 -15.06 0.46 5.81
CA TYR A 152 -15.84 1.07 4.73
C TYR A 152 -16.51 0.05 3.78
N GLU A 153 -15.99 -1.19 3.71
CA GLU A 153 -16.55 -2.24 2.87
C GLU A 153 -17.22 -3.37 3.67
N ASN A 154 -17.32 -3.23 5.00
CA ASN A 154 -17.94 -4.22 5.90
C ASN A 154 -17.33 -5.63 5.81
N TRP A 155 -16.03 -5.73 5.53
CA TRP A 155 -15.36 -7.02 5.60
C TRP A 155 -15.16 -7.46 7.05
N SER A 156 -15.26 -8.78 7.29
CA SER A 156 -14.84 -9.35 8.56
C SER A 156 -13.31 -9.25 8.70
N ASN A 157 -12.82 -9.20 9.94
CA ASN A 157 -11.39 -9.19 10.24
C ASN A 157 -10.67 -10.38 9.60
N SER A 158 -11.27 -11.58 9.69
CA SER A 158 -10.72 -12.79 9.06
C SER A 158 -10.60 -12.62 7.54
N LYS A 159 -11.65 -12.17 6.85
CA LYS A 159 -11.63 -11.96 5.39
C LYS A 159 -10.55 -10.94 4.99
N ALA A 160 -10.45 -9.84 5.72
CA ALA A 160 -9.46 -8.81 5.45
C ALA A 160 -8.03 -9.34 5.65
N ARG A 161 -7.78 -10.11 6.72
CA ARG A 161 -6.50 -10.76 6.98
C ARG A 161 -6.17 -11.83 5.93
N ASP A 162 -7.11 -12.67 5.56
CA ASP A 162 -6.91 -13.75 4.58
C ASP A 162 -6.50 -13.20 3.22
N LYS A 163 -7.08 -12.07 2.81
CA LYS A 163 -6.70 -11.41 1.56
C LYS A 163 -5.23 -10.96 1.55
N THR A 164 -4.62 -10.68 2.71
CA THR A 164 -3.22 -10.22 2.80
C THR A 164 -2.19 -11.33 2.67
N ARG A 165 -2.55 -12.59 2.89
CA ARG A 165 -1.62 -13.73 3.06
C ARG A 165 -1.79 -14.86 2.06
N PHE A 166 -2.82 -14.83 1.23
CA PHE A 166 -3.26 -15.93 0.38
C PHE A 166 -2.11 -16.59 -0.43
N ILE A 167 -1.30 -15.82 -1.14
CA ILE A 167 -0.23 -16.37 -1.99
C ILE A 167 0.86 -17.04 -1.14
N VAL A 168 1.31 -16.37 -0.09
CA VAL A 168 2.44 -16.85 0.74
C VAL A 168 2.07 -18.14 1.46
N GLU A 169 0.87 -18.22 2.01
CA GLU A 169 0.40 -19.39 2.75
C GLU A 169 -0.03 -20.53 1.85
N ALA A 170 -0.49 -20.27 0.62
CA ALA A 170 -0.73 -21.30 -0.38
C ALA A 170 0.54 -22.10 -0.74
N PHE A 171 1.71 -21.49 -0.58
CA PHE A 171 3.02 -22.16 -0.74
C PHE A 171 3.60 -22.71 0.58
N GLY A 172 2.80 -22.76 1.65
CA GLY A 172 3.20 -23.33 2.94
C GLY A 172 4.10 -22.43 3.81
N TYR A 173 4.26 -21.16 3.48
CA TYR A 173 5.04 -20.22 4.27
C TYR A 173 4.15 -19.41 5.22
N ARG A 174 4.61 -19.21 6.47
CA ARG A 174 3.93 -18.30 7.40
C ARG A 174 4.19 -16.86 7.00
N SER A 175 3.15 -16.13 6.66
CA SER A 175 3.23 -14.71 6.37
C SER A 175 3.40 -13.88 7.64
N SER A 176 3.78 -12.59 7.51
CA SER A 176 3.79 -11.65 8.64
C SER A 176 2.37 -11.33 9.16
N PHE A 177 1.34 -11.84 8.51
CA PHE A 177 -0.08 -11.71 8.88
C PHE A 177 -0.66 -13.02 9.44
N ALA A 178 0.14 -14.08 9.62
CA ALA A 178 -0.30 -15.33 10.21
C ALA A 178 -0.64 -15.17 11.70
N ASP A 179 -1.35 -16.17 12.26
CA ASP A 179 -1.67 -16.24 13.69
C ASP A 179 -0.37 -16.22 14.53
N GLY A 180 -0.38 -15.47 15.63
CA GLY A 180 0.77 -15.24 16.48
C GLY A 180 1.83 -14.30 15.86
N LYS A 181 1.47 -13.57 14.79
CA LYS A 181 2.27 -12.50 14.22
C LYS A 181 1.58 -11.17 14.45
N GLU A 182 2.37 -10.15 14.80
CA GLU A 182 1.87 -8.84 15.24
C GLU A 182 0.78 -8.24 14.34
N LYS A 183 0.98 -8.28 13.01
CA LYS A 183 0.00 -7.74 12.04
C LYS A 183 -1.26 -8.58 11.94
N GLY A 184 -1.11 -9.91 11.99
CA GLY A 184 -2.24 -10.84 11.96
C GLY A 184 -3.10 -10.69 13.19
N ASP A 185 -2.48 -10.73 14.36
CA ASP A 185 -3.17 -10.61 15.65
C ASP A 185 -3.83 -9.24 15.80
N PHE A 186 -3.15 -8.16 15.36
CA PHE A 186 -3.74 -6.83 15.31
C PHE A 186 -5.02 -6.80 14.47
N LEU A 187 -4.98 -7.30 13.23
CA LEU A 187 -6.16 -7.30 12.37
C LEU A 187 -7.29 -8.16 12.94
N MET A 188 -6.97 -9.31 13.56
CA MET A 188 -8.00 -10.18 14.16
C MET A 188 -8.65 -9.57 15.40
N SER A 189 -7.90 -8.80 16.18
CA SER A 189 -8.41 -8.13 17.39
C SER A 189 -9.00 -6.74 17.15
N TYR A 190 -8.89 -6.22 15.92
CA TYR A 190 -9.36 -4.88 15.59
C TYR A 190 -10.88 -4.78 15.78
N LYS A 191 -11.31 -3.76 16.52
CA LYS A 191 -12.73 -3.43 16.71
C LYS A 191 -13.11 -2.30 15.77
N LYS A 192 -14.09 -2.56 14.90
CA LYS A 192 -14.65 -1.55 14.01
C LYS A 192 -15.19 -0.38 14.82
N ARG A 193 -14.97 0.84 14.32
CA ARG A 193 -15.48 2.06 14.95
C ARG A 193 -17.02 2.05 14.94
N GLU A 194 -17.61 2.53 16.01
CA GLU A 194 -19.03 2.89 16.05
C GLU A 194 -19.21 4.21 15.27
N LYS A 195 -20.04 4.20 14.24
CA LYS A 195 -20.36 5.40 13.44
C LYS A 195 -21.73 5.93 13.80
#